data_127a9df2e28563b157a9fe013a3533cc
#
_entry.id   127a9df2e28563b157a9fe013a3533cc
#
_cell.length_a   1.000
_cell.length_b   1.000
_cell.length_c   1.000
_cell.angle_alpha   90.00
_cell.angle_beta   90.00
_cell.angle_gamma   90.00
#
_symmetry.space_group_name_H-M   'P 1'
#
loop_
_entity.id
_entity.type
_entity.pdbx_description
1 polymer ?
#
loop_
_entity_poly.entity_id
_entity_poly.type
_entity_poly.pdbx_seq_one_letter_code
_entity_poly.pdbx_strand_id
1 'polypeptide(L)'
;MNNKNMNSSPPLWNYETEIPKLTDLAFRALDSMYDKKSRLFVFNWDRNKKKLGPISERYSIIATIGLQSAKLRGIDIPFSLSEILKGLLCRINAIEQRGPGDLSLLLWAFSLLYGEIEKKVMERLIPGKRLHILIEGLRKRPIVEAAWALSTFSYIYRIGFRNSLISQACESISNIILDAFNRETHIFSYTAPKQGLRTIFGYHREFGNFASQSYSIYGLSAYYQATGDDRALKAALNCSNRICSLQGPFGQFWWVYNARRGTIADKYPVFSVHQDGMGPMALKKLSTVSKRDYSKPIKKSFGWLYGINELGSSLILWEKGIILRCIQRKTPLSKFFYHLNMLRSRFYLSRIKNDNRMSIGGLEILNETRPYHMGWMLLFFYDS
;
A
#
# COMPACT_ATOMS: atom_id res chain seq x y z
N MET A 1 5.17 -26.30 -37.10
CA MET A 1 5.88 -26.46 -35.81
C MET A 1 4.89 -26.27 -34.65
N ASN A 2 4.83 -27.22 -33.79
CA ASN A 2 3.77 -27.60 -32.90
C ASN A 2 3.21 -26.50 -31.97
N ASN A 3 1.92 -26.17 -32.16
CA ASN A 3 1.05 -25.61 -31.14
C ASN A 3 0.82 -26.67 -30.04
N LYS A 4 1.66 -26.71 -29.01
CA LYS A 4 1.42 -27.50 -27.79
C LYS A 4 0.56 -26.69 -26.83
N ASN A 5 -0.67 -27.13 -26.69
CA ASN A 5 -1.55 -27.09 -25.52
C ASN A 5 -1.29 -26.03 -24.45
N MET A 6 -1.89 -24.84 -24.61
CA MET A 6 -2.11 -23.86 -23.56
C MET A 6 -3.46 -24.08 -22.81
N ASN A 7 -3.92 -25.31 -22.68
CA ASN A 7 -5.19 -25.64 -22.00
C ASN A 7 -5.04 -26.41 -20.68
N SER A 8 -3.89 -26.32 -20.00
CA SER A 8 -3.85 -26.65 -18.59
C SER A 8 -4.11 -25.38 -17.79
N SER A 9 -5.27 -25.29 -17.14
CA SER A 9 -5.50 -24.29 -16.08
C SER A 9 -4.28 -24.31 -15.17
N PRO A 10 -3.65 -23.15 -14.87
CA PRO A 10 -2.53 -23.13 -13.95
C PRO A 10 -2.97 -23.81 -12.65
N PRO A 11 -2.12 -24.61 -12.00
CA PRO A 11 -2.48 -25.29 -10.77
C PRO A 11 -3.07 -24.26 -9.82
N LEU A 12 -4.16 -24.62 -9.14
CA LEU A 12 -4.84 -23.78 -8.15
C LEU A 12 -3.81 -23.41 -7.08
N TRP A 13 -3.09 -22.31 -7.33
CA TRP A 13 -2.10 -21.80 -6.39
C TRP A 13 -2.82 -21.36 -5.11
N ASN A 14 -2.42 -21.95 -3.99
CA ASN A 14 -2.97 -21.62 -2.69
C ASN A 14 -1.92 -20.89 -1.86
N TYR A 15 -2.05 -19.57 -1.77
CA TYR A 15 -1.14 -18.75 -0.97
C TYR A 15 -1.15 -19.14 0.51
N GLU A 16 -2.23 -19.73 1.01
CA GLU A 16 -2.36 -20.14 2.40
C GLU A 16 -1.32 -21.22 2.77
N THR A 17 -1.03 -22.14 1.86
CA THR A 17 0.01 -23.16 2.06
C THR A 17 1.41 -22.57 1.93
N GLU A 18 1.58 -21.43 1.30
CA GLU A 18 2.86 -20.75 1.10
C GLU A 18 3.17 -19.72 2.21
N ILE A 19 2.19 -19.36 3.06
CA ILE A 19 2.38 -18.36 4.14
C ILE A 19 3.62 -18.66 5.00
N PRO A 20 3.88 -19.87 5.50
CA PRO A 20 5.07 -20.14 6.32
C PRO A 20 6.37 -19.85 5.56
N LYS A 21 6.47 -20.27 4.31
CA LYS A 21 7.66 -20.06 3.47
C LYS A 21 7.86 -18.58 3.14
N LEU A 22 6.76 -17.86 2.83
CA LEU A 22 6.82 -16.43 2.56
C LEU A 22 7.13 -15.61 3.81
N THR A 23 6.71 -16.08 4.99
CA THR A 23 7.07 -15.48 6.29
C THR A 23 8.56 -15.61 6.57
N ASP A 24 9.13 -16.82 6.40
CA ASP A 24 10.58 -17.05 6.51
C ASP A 24 11.36 -16.17 5.51
N LEU A 25 10.91 -16.12 4.27
CA LEU A 25 11.50 -15.27 3.25
C LEU A 25 11.44 -13.78 3.65
N ALA A 26 10.32 -13.32 4.21
CA ALA A 26 10.19 -11.94 4.70
C ALA A 26 11.19 -11.64 5.81
N PHE A 27 11.40 -12.56 6.76
CA PHE A 27 12.37 -12.38 7.82
C PHE A 27 13.80 -12.32 7.30
N ARG A 28 14.19 -13.21 6.38
CA ARG A 28 15.51 -13.19 5.73
C ARG A 28 15.72 -11.90 4.90
N ALA A 29 14.70 -11.46 4.18
CA ALA A 29 14.76 -10.20 3.45
C ALA A 29 14.93 -9.00 4.39
N LEU A 30 14.19 -8.95 5.49
CA LEU A 30 14.30 -7.90 6.49
C LEU A 30 15.67 -7.93 7.17
N ASP A 31 16.20 -9.10 7.55
CA ASP A 31 17.53 -9.24 8.16
C ASP A 31 18.63 -8.68 7.25
N SER A 32 18.56 -8.98 5.94
CA SER A 32 19.51 -8.45 4.93
C SER A 32 19.48 -6.92 4.78
N MET A 33 18.39 -6.28 5.23
CA MET A 33 18.19 -4.82 5.16
C MET A 33 18.18 -4.14 6.53
N TYR A 34 18.50 -4.87 7.61
CA TYR A 34 18.55 -4.36 8.97
C TYR A 34 19.92 -3.80 9.32
N ASP A 35 19.99 -2.52 9.65
CA ASP A 35 21.22 -1.90 10.15
C ASP A 35 21.32 -2.06 11.67
N LYS A 36 22.21 -2.91 12.11
CA LYS A 36 22.41 -3.24 13.55
C LYS A 36 22.83 -2.02 14.40
N LYS A 37 23.50 -1.04 13.79
CA LYS A 37 23.96 0.16 14.50
C LYS A 37 22.81 1.10 14.82
N SER A 38 21.98 1.42 13.86
CA SER A 38 20.80 2.27 14.05
C SER A 38 19.59 1.50 14.58
N ARG A 39 19.60 0.16 14.48
CA ARG A 39 18.47 -0.73 14.78
C ARG A 39 17.24 -0.44 13.94
N LEU A 40 17.46 0.02 12.72
CA LEU A 40 16.41 0.37 11.74
C LEU A 40 16.69 -0.29 10.40
N PHE A 41 15.69 -0.26 9.54
CA PHE A 41 15.80 -0.78 8.18
C PHE A 41 16.26 0.31 7.21
N VAL A 42 17.03 -0.11 6.21
CA VAL A 42 17.45 0.76 5.10
C VAL A 42 16.31 1.02 4.11
N PHE A 43 16.50 1.99 3.21
CA PHE A 43 15.49 2.31 2.19
C PHE A 43 15.33 1.19 1.16
N ASN A 44 16.43 0.61 0.72
CA ASN A 44 16.43 -0.49 -0.26
C ASN A 44 17.74 -1.27 -0.23
N TRP A 45 17.69 -2.46 -0.79
CA TRP A 45 18.85 -3.18 -1.24
C TRP A 45 18.82 -3.29 -2.77
N ASP A 46 19.82 -2.67 -3.43
CA ASP A 46 20.05 -2.74 -4.86
C ASP A 46 21.02 -3.88 -5.15
N ARG A 47 20.50 -4.96 -5.73
CA ARG A 47 21.25 -6.17 -6.01
C ARG A 47 22.33 -5.96 -7.08
N ASN A 48 22.08 -5.12 -8.09
CA ASN A 48 23.03 -4.88 -9.16
C ASN A 48 24.28 -4.16 -8.64
N LYS A 49 24.06 -3.22 -7.72
CA LYS A 49 25.15 -2.46 -7.06
C LYS A 49 25.69 -3.15 -5.81
N LYS A 50 25.05 -4.22 -5.33
CA LYS A 50 25.34 -4.89 -4.05
C LYS A 50 25.43 -3.88 -2.89
N LYS A 51 24.56 -2.87 -2.90
CA LYS A 51 24.61 -1.73 -1.97
C LYS A 51 23.30 -1.56 -1.23
N LEU A 52 23.41 -1.35 0.08
CA LEU A 52 22.29 -0.90 0.92
C LEU A 52 22.09 0.60 0.76
N GLY A 53 20.84 1.02 0.72
CA GLY A 53 20.43 2.42 0.73
C GLY A 53 20.61 3.07 2.12
N PRO A 54 20.26 4.35 2.27
CA PRO A 54 20.23 5.02 3.56
C PRO A 54 19.14 4.44 4.48
N ILE A 55 19.22 4.73 5.78
CA ILE A 55 18.16 4.39 6.73
C ILE A 55 16.83 5.04 6.30
N SER A 56 15.75 4.29 6.48
CA SER A 56 14.39 4.76 6.19
C SER A 56 13.50 4.58 7.41
N GLU A 57 13.14 5.67 8.05
CA GLU A 57 12.22 5.68 9.18
C GLU A 57 10.86 5.12 8.80
N ARG A 58 10.28 5.60 7.69
CA ARG A 58 8.98 5.11 7.17
C ARG A 58 8.98 3.61 6.94
N TYR A 59 10.01 3.07 6.30
CA TYR A 59 10.05 1.64 6.01
C TYR A 59 10.32 0.80 7.26
N SER A 60 11.04 1.35 8.22
CA SER A 60 11.20 0.73 9.55
C SER A 60 9.88 0.68 10.30
N ILE A 61 9.08 1.76 10.27
CA ILE A 61 7.75 1.77 10.89
C ILE A 61 6.85 0.71 10.26
N ILE A 62 6.78 0.67 8.92
CA ILE A 62 5.91 -0.28 8.20
C ILE A 62 6.36 -1.73 8.44
N ALA A 63 7.66 -2.01 8.42
CA ALA A 63 8.19 -3.32 8.77
C ALA A 63 7.81 -3.72 10.19
N THR A 64 7.90 -2.79 11.15
CA THR A 64 7.51 -3.03 12.55
C THR A 64 6.02 -3.37 12.68
N ILE A 65 5.13 -2.68 11.96
CA ILE A 65 3.69 -2.99 11.94
C ILE A 65 3.46 -4.44 11.48
N GLY A 66 4.09 -4.84 10.38
CA GLY A 66 3.96 -6.22 9.88
C GLY A 66 4.54 -7.28 10.82
N LEU A 67 5.72 -7.03 11.36
CA LEU A 67 6.37 -7.90 12.36
C LEU A 67 5.51 -8.04 13.62
N GLN A 68 4.94 -6.93 14.10
CA GLN A 68 4.06 -6.96 15.26
C GLN A 68 2.78 -7.76 15.01
N SER A 69 2.20 -7.65 13.79
CA SER A 69 1.02 -8.44 13.42
C SER A 69 1.33 -9.94 13.44
N ALA A 70 2.52 -10.35 12.98
CA ALA A 70 2.97 -11.73 13.04
C ALA A 70 3.16 -12.19 14.50
N LYS A 71 3.80 -11.36 15.33
CA LYS A 71 4.02 -11.66 16.77
C LYS A 71 2.70 -11.84 17.53
N LEU A 72 1.70 -11.02 17.26
CA LEU A 72 0.36 -11.14 17.86
C LEU A 72 -0.36 -12.46 17.52
N ARG A 73 0.09 -13.14 16.46
CA ARG A 73 -0.40 -14.48 16.05
C ARG A 73 0.52 -15.62 16.53
N GLY A 74 1.44 -15.33 17.46
CA GLY A 74 2.33 -16.34 18.03
C GLY A 74 3.51 -16.73 17.14
N ILE A 75 3.78 -15.97 16.06
CA ILE A 75 4.97 -16.20 15.23
C ILE A 75 6.18 -15.61 15.93
N ASP A 76 7.22 -16.45 16.11
CA ASP A 76 8.50 -15.98 16.62
C ASP A 76 9.19 -15.08 15.59
N ILE A 77 9.64 -13.91 16.02
CA ILE A 77 10.24 -12.89 15.15
C ILE A 77 11.69 -12.63 15.56
N PRO A 78 12.65 -12.55 14.60
CA PRO A 78 14.05 -12.40 14.89
C PRO A 78 14.49 -10.95 15.20
N PHE A 79 13.54 -10.07 15.56
CA PHE A 79 13.79 -8.64 15.79
C PHE A 79 13.23 -8.16 17.12
N SER A 80 13.97 -7.29 17.81
CA SER A 80 13.47 -6.57 18.98
C SER A 80 12.64 -5.36 18.55
N LEU A 81 11.31 -5.49 18.56
CA LEU A 81 10.40 -4.40 18.18
C LEU A 81 10.54 -3.17 19.08
N SER A 82 10.77 -3.37 20.39
CA SER A 82 10.99 -2.27 21.33
C SER A 82 12.24 -1.46 20.99
N GLU A 83 13.31 -2.12 20.55
CA GLU A 83 14.54 -1.43 20.15
C GLU A 83 14.36 -0.65 18.83
N ILE A 84 13.61 -1.20 17.87
CA ILE A 84 13.26 -0.50 16.63
C ILE A 84 12.44 0.76 16.97
N LEU A 85 11.41 0.64 17.81
CA LEU A 85 10.57 1.78 18.20
C LEU A 85 11.35 2.84 18.99
N LYS A 86 12.27 2.45 19.87
CA LYS A 86 13.19 3.40 20.53
C LYS A 86 14.06 4.15 19.53
N GLY A 87 14.64 3.45 18.55
CA GLY A 87 15.39 4.05 17.46
C GLY A 87 14.58 5.04 16.65
N LEU A 88 13.32 4.74 16.37
CA LEU A 88 12.38 5.64 15.67
C LEU A 88 12.03 6.87 16.52
N LEU A 89 11.81 6.73 17.84
CA LEU A 89 11.59 7.88 18.73
C LEU A 89 12.78 8.84 18.79
N CYS A 90 14.00 8.32 18.75
CA CYS A 90 15.19 9.16 18.65
C CYS A 90 15.24 9.98 17.35
N ARG A 91 14.51 9.55 16.32
CA ARG A 91 14.41 10.21 15.00
C ARG A 91 13.07 10.90 14.75
N ILE A 92 12.30 11.16 15.80
CA ILE A 92 10.94 11.70 15.68
C ILE A 92 10.89 13.04 14.92
N ASN A 93 11.94 13.88 15.03
CA ASN A 93 12.01 15.14 14.27
C ASN A 93 12.10 14.89 12.76
N ALA A 94 12.86 13.89 12.32
CA ALA A 94 12.94 13.52 10.89
C ALA A 94 11.61 12.92 10.38
N ILE A 95 10.91 12.17 11.23
CA ILE A 95 9.59 11.59 10.93
C ILE A 95 8.54 12.72 10.80
N GLU A 96 8.54 13.68 11.71
CA GLU A 96 7.65 14.85 11.70
C GLU A 96 7.82 15.69 10.43
N GLN A 97 9.06 15.92 9.99
CA GLN A 97 9.35 16.65 8.74
C GLN A 97 8.79 15.95 7.49
N ARG A 98 8.63 14.62 7.52
CA ARG A 98 7.97 13.89 6.42
C ARG A 98 6.46 14.15 6.39
N GLY A 99 5.84 14.37 7.53
CA GLY A 99 4.44 14.79 7.66
C GLY A 99 3.58 13.91 8.58
N PRO A 100 2.30 14.28 8.69
CA PRO A 100 1.37 13.66 9.62
C PRO A 100 1.11 12.17 9.33
N GLY A 101 1.25 11.74 8.07
CA GLY A 101 1.09 10.33 7.71
C GLY A 101 2.14 9.42 8.35
N ASP A 102 3.41 9.82 8.35
CA ASP A 102 4.49 9.05 8.98
C ASP A 102 4.37 9.03 10.51
N LEU A 103 3.99 10.16 11.12
CA LEU A 103 3.68 10.22 12.57
C LEU A 103 2.50 9.30 12.92
N SER A 104 1.47 9.25 12.06
CA SER A 104 0.33 8.35 12.27
C SER A 104 0.75 6.89 12.20
N LEU A 105 1.56 6.49 11.23
CA LEU A 105 2.11 5.14 11.16
C LEU A 105 2.94 4.80 12.40
N LEU A 106 3.76 5.73 12.89
CA LEU A 106 4.55 5.53 14.11
C LEU A 106 3.64 5.32 15.32
N LEU A 107 2.59 6.12 15.46
CA LEU A 107 1.61 5.97 16.52
C LEU A 107 0.90 4.60 16.43
N TRP A 108 0.57 4.14 15.23
CA TRP A 108 -0.01 2.82 15.01
C TRP A 108 0.92 1.70 15.47
N ALA A 109 2.22 1.76 15.10
CA ALA A 109 3.20 0.78 15.52
C ALA A 109 3.35 0.72 17.05
N PHE A 110 3.35 1.88 17.74
CA PHE A 110 3.35 1.93 19.21
C PHE A 110 2.08 1.32 19.81
N SER A 111 0.91 1.71 19.29
CA SER A 111 -0.36 1.21 19.82
C SER A 111 -0.54 -0.29 19.60
N LEU A 112 -0.01 -0.83 18.48
CA LEU A 112 0.03 -2.28 18.24
C LEU A 112 0.91 -3.03 19.26
N LEU A 113 2.08 -2.48 19.61
CA LEU A 113 3.02 -3.15 20.47
C LEU A 113 2.64 -3.08 21.95
N TYR A 114 2.18 -1.92 22.40
CA TYR A 114 1.97 -1.64 23.82
C TYR A 114 0.49 -1.57 24.23
N GLY A 115 -0.44 -1.52 23.26
CA GLY A 115 -1.88 -1.30 23.56
C GLY A 115 -2.16 0.12 24.08
N GLU A 116 -1.22 1.06 23.90
CA GLU A 116 -1.27 2.41 24.47
C GLU A 116 -1.06 3.49 23.42
N ILE A 117 -1.41 4.73 23.76
CA ILE A 117 -1.10 5.91 22.95
C ILE A 117 0.25 6.48 23.39
N GLU A 118 1.23 6.48 22.48
CA GLU A 118 2.51 7.14 22.74
C GLU A 118 2.34 8.66 22.78
N LYS A 119 2.43 9.24 23.99
CA LYS A 119 2.11 10.66 24.25
C LYS A 119 2.96 11.63 23.42
N LYS A 120 4.26 11.35 23.30
CA LYS A 120 5.19 12.22 22.54
C LYS A 120 4.86 12.26 21.05
N VAL A 121 4.43 11.14 20.47
CA VAL A 121 3.99 11.07 19.07
C VAL A 121 2.64 11.75 18.91
N MET A 122 1.71 11.52 19.85
CA MET A 122 0.38 12.12 19.81
C MET A 122 0.43 13.64 19.92
N GLU A 123 1.29 14.20 20.78
CA GLU A 123 1.46 15.65 20.93
C GLU A 123 2.01 16.30 19.65
N ARG A 124 2.90 15.63 18.92
CA ARG A 124 3.37 16.13 17.64
C ARG A 124 2.32 16.02 16.53
N LEU A 125 1.48 14.99 16.60
CA LEU A 125 0.43 14.77 15.62
C LEU A 125 -0.75 15.75 15.81
N ILE A 126 -1.12 16.00 17.08
CA ILE A 126 -2.22 16.91 17.46
C ILE A 126 -1.73 17.86 18.57
N PRO A 127 -0.91 18.85 18.25
CA PRO A 127 -0.29 19.76 19.23
C PRO A 127 -1.38 20.50 20.05
N GLY A 128 -1.28 20.43 21.38
CA GLY A 128 -2.24 21.05 22.28
C GLY A 128 -3.68 20.63 22.03
N LYS A 129 -3.90 19.38 21.57
CA LYS A 129 -5.21 18.83 21.16
C LYS A 129 -5.92 19.60 20.04
N ARG A 130 -5.19 20.38 19.25
CA ARG A 130 -5.74 21.17 18.13
C ARG A 130 -5.88 20.31 16.87
N LEU A 131 -6.94 19.52 16.81
CA LEU A 131 -7.21 18.57 15.72
C LEU A 131 -7.20 19.22 14.32
N HIS A 132 -7.62 20.48 14.21
CA HIS A 132 -7.66 21.19 12.92
C HIS A 132 -6.26 21.26 12.25
N ILE A 133 -5.16 21.31 13.04
CA ILE A 133 -3.80 21.33 12.50
C ILE A 133 -3.50 20.00 11.76
N LEU A 134 -3.86 18.86 12.36
CA LEU A 134 -3.74 17.55 11.70
C LEU A 134 -4.59 17.51 10.43
N ILE A 135 -5.86 17.91 10.51
CA ILE A 135 -6.79 17.85 9.39
C ILE A 135 -6.34 18.72 8.22
N GLU A 136 -5.92 19.95 8.47
CA GLU A 136 -5.36 20.83 7.43
C GLU A 136 -4.07 20.27 6.83
N GLY A 137 -3.21 19.69 7.67
CA GLY A 137 -1.98 19.04 7.23
C GLY A 137 -2.26 17.90 6.27
N LEU A 138 -3.22 17.02 6.60
CA LEU A 138 -3.61 15.88 5.76
C LEU A 138 -4.30 16.33 4.47
N ARG A 139 -5.14 17.37 4.49
CA ARG A 139 -5.82 17.88 3.28
C ARG A 139 -4.85 18.41 2.21
N LYS A 140 -3.66 18.84 2.61
CA LYS A 140 -2.63 19.37 1.71
C LYS A 140 -1.74 18.29 1.08
N ARG A 141 -1.94 17.02 1.45
CA ARG A 141 -1.07 15.90 1.13
C ARG A 141 -1.78 14.80 0.32
N PRO A 142 -1.02 13.82 -0.19
CA PRO A 142 -1.62 12.63 -0.80
C PRO A 142 -2.60 11.94 0.16
N ILE A 143 -3.74 11.47 -0.36
CA ILE A 143 -4.78 10.81 0.46
C ILE A 143 -4.27 9.55 1.16
N VAL A 144 -3.18 8.97 0.70
CA VAL A 144 -2.47 7.86 1.35
C VAL A 144 -2.10 8.21 2.80
N GLU A 145 -1.68 9.45 3.08
CA GLU A 145 -1.35 9.86 4.45
C GLU A 145 -2.62 9.95 5.32
N ALA A 146 -3.73 10.42 4.77
CA ALA A 146 -5.01 10.39 5.47
C ALA A 146 -5.50 8.95 5.73
N ALA A 147 -5.28 8.04 4.77
CA ALA A 147 -5.63 6.63 4.94
C ALA A 147 -4.80 5.94 6.03
N TRP A 148 -3.51 6.24 6.14
CA TRP A 148 -2.67 5.77 7.25
C TRP A 148 -3.15 6.32 8.59
N ALA A 149 -3.44 7.62 8.66
CA ALA A 149 -3.99 8.25 9.86
C ALA A 149 -5.34 7.64 10.25
N LEU A 150 -6.24 7.42 9.28
CA LEU A 150 -7.53 6.78 9.55
C LEU A 150 -7.37 5.36 10.11
N SER A 151 -6.45 4.56 9.54
CA SER A 151 -6.14 3.21 10.06
C SER A 151 -5.66 3.27 11.50
N THR A 152 -4.77 4.22 11.81
CA THR A 152 -4.23 4.44 13.16
C THR A 152 -5.32 4.82 14.16
N PHE A 153 -6.09 5.88 13.88
CA PHE A 153 -7.13 6.36 14.80
C PHE A 153 -8.27 5.34 14.97
N SER A 154 -8.63 4.63 13.90
CA SER A 154 -9.60 3.54 13.97
C SER A 154 -9.13 2.38 14.85
N TYR A 155 -7.83 2.03 14.75
CA TYR A 155 -7.22 1.03 15.63
C TYR A 155 -7.25 1.49 17.10
N ILE A 156 -6.82 2.71 17.38
CA ILE A 156 -6.81 3.31 18.71
C ILE A 156 -8.23 3.34 19.32
N TYR A 157 -9.22 3.71 18.52
CA TYR A 157 -10.63 3.69 18.92
C TYR A 157 -11.09 2.28 19.32
N ARG A 158 -10.71 1.26 18.55
CA ARG A 158 -11.08 -0.15 18.80
C ARG A 158 -10.44 -0.72 20.06
N ILE A 159 -9.22 -0.34 20.40
CA ILE A 159 -8.55 -0.81 21.62
C ILE A 159 -9.00 -0.09 22.89
N GLY A 160 -10.04 0.75 22.80
CA GLY A 160 -10.72 1.33 23.96
C GLY A 160 -10.56 2.84 24.17
N PHE A 161 -9.73 3.52 23.38
CA PHE A 161 -9.55 4.99 23.51
C PHE A 161 -10.66 5.74 22.74
N ARG A 162 -11.90 5.75 23.29
CA ARG A 162 -13.11 6.29 22.65
C ARG A 162 -13.46 7.70 23.13
N ASN A 163 -12.48 8.55 23.38
CA ASN A 163 -12.75 9.95 23.73
C ASN A 163 -13.17 10.81 22.53
N SER A 164 -13.70 12.00 22.81
CA SER A 164 -14.20 12.92 21.77
C SER A 164 -13.14 13.31 20.73
N LEU A 165 -11.89 13.48 21.14
CA LEU A 165 -10.78 13.83 20.24
C LEU A 165 -10.51 12.72 19.20
N ILE A 166 -10.44 11.47 19.66
CA ILE A 166 -10.22 10.31 18.77
C ILE A 166 -11.41 10.10 17.84
N SER A 167 -12.65 10.20 18.36
CA SER A 167 -13.87 10.07 17.55
C SER A 167 -13.92 11.15 16.45
N GLN A 168 -13.67 12.42 16.79
CA GLN A 168 -13.63 13.52 15.83
C GLN A 168 -12.49 13.36 14.81
N ALA A 169 -11.32 12.85 15.24
CA ALA A 169 -10.21 12.56 14.33
C ALA A 169 -10.64 11.50 13.31
N CYS A 170 -11.23 10.39 13.74
CA CYS A 170 -11.71 9.34 12.83
C CYS A 170 -12.71 9.89 11.81
N GLU A 171 -13.71 10.63 12.24
CA GLU A 171 -14.75 11.21 11.37
C GLU A 171 -14.14 12.22 10.37
N SER A 172 -13.37 13.19 10.88
CA SER A 172 -12.79 14.24 10.04
C SER A 172 -11.83 13.67 8.98
N ILE A 173 -11.01 12.67 9.35
CA ILE A 173 -10.06 12.03 8.43
C ILE A 173 -10.81 11.15 7.41
N SER A 174 -11.85 10.42 7.83
CA SER A 174 -12.67 9.64 6.89
C SER A 174 -13.31 10.53 5.82
N ASN A 175 -13.79 11.71 6.21
CA ASN A 175 -14.36 12.68 5.27
C ASN A 175 -13.32 13.18 4.26
N ILE A 176 -12.04 13.38 4.63
CA ILE A 176 -10.97 13.72 3.66
C ILE A 176 -10.85 12.64 2.57
N ILE A 177 -10.91 11.37 2.96
CA ILE A 177 -10.79 10.25 2.00
C ILE A 177 -12.05 10.17 1.15
N LEU A 178 -13.23 10.30 1.74
CA LEU A 178 -14.51 10.28 1.03
C LEU A 178 -14.67 11.46 0.05
N ASP A 179 -14.08 12.63 0.35
CA ASP A 179 -14.01 13.78 -0.57
C ASP A 179 -13.18 13.48 -1.83
N ALA A 180 -12.21 12.56 -1.75
CA ALA A 180 -11.40 12.14 -2.89
C ALA A 180 -12.04 10.99 -3.69
N PHE A 181 -13.15 10.41 -3.24
CA PHE A 181 -13.83 9.32 -3.89
C PHE A 181 -14.76 9.79 -5.00
N ASN A 182 -14.53 9.34 -6.22
CA ASN A 182 -15.46 9.56 -7.31
C ASN A 182 -16.59 8.52 -7.27
N ARG A 183 -17.81 8.97 -6.98
CA ARG A 183 -18.98 8.09 -6.77
C ARG A 183 -19.52 7.45 -8.05
N GLU A 184 -19.19 8.00 -9.23
CA GLU A 184 -19.60 7.46 -10.52
C GLU A 184 -18.63 6.38 -11.01
N THR A 185 -17.35 6.64 -10.87
CA THR A 185 -16.27 5.78 -11.38
C THR A 185 -15.73 4.80 -10.37
N HIS A 186 -16.00 5.04 -9.09
CA HIS A 186 -15.56 4.25 -7.93
C HIS A 186 -14.05 4.19 -7.75
N ILE A 187 -13.33 5.26 -8.13
CA ILE A 187 -11.87 5.39 -7.98
C ILE A 187 -11.55 6.60 -7.10
N PHE A 188 -10.60 6.43 -6.19
CA PHE A 188 -10.05 7.52 -5.39
C PHE A 188 -9.02 8.31 -6.20
N SER A 189 -9.09 9.63 -6.14
CA SER A 189 -8.04 10.51 -6.66
C SER A 189 -6.83 10.57 -5.71
N TYR A 190 -5.70 11.06 -6.21
CA TYR A 190 -4.46 11.15 -5.45
C TYR A 190 -4.53 12.13 -4.27
N THR A 191 -5.34 13.19 -4.40
CA THR A 191 -5.56 14.20 -3.35
C THR A 191 -7.04 14.51 -3.24
N ALA A 192 -7.50 14.87 -2.02
CA ALA A 192 -8.82 15.45 -1.83
C ALA A 192 -8.97 16.79 -2.59
N PRO A 193 -10.18 17.18 -3.00
CA PRO A 193 -10.42 18.48 -3.61
C PRO A 193 -10.01 19.61 -2.65
N LYS A 194 -9.18 20.54 -3.12
CA LYS A 194 -8.92 21.79 -2.40
C LYS A 194 -10.01 22.79 -2.75
N GLN A 195 -10.65 23.39 -1.76
CA GLN A 195 -11.48 24.56 -1.99
C GLN A 195 -10.59 25.69 -2.56
N GLY A 196 -10.94 26.21 -3.73
CA GLY A 196 -10.41 27.46 -4.27
C GLY A 196 -9.26 27.43 -5.28
N LEU A 197 -8.54 26.35 -5.50
CA LEU A 197 -7.43 26.33 -6.47
C LEU A 197 -7.67 25.35 -7.62
N ARG A 198 -8.14 25.88 -8.75
CA ARG A 198 -8.01 25.24 -10.08
C ARG A 198 -6.55 25.38 -10.51
N THR A 199 -5.68 24.45 -10.16
CA THR A 199 -4.36 24.39 -10.77
C THR A 199 -4.51 23.91 -12.21
N ILE A 200 -3.94 24.65 -13.17
CA ILE A 200 -3.94 24.37 -14.62
C ILE A 200 -3.42 22.95 -14.92
N PHE A 201 -2.63 22.36 -14.02
CA PHE A 201 -2.10 21.01 -14.07
C PHE A 201 -2.78 20.07 -13.07
N GLY A 202 -4.11 20.02 -13.01
CA GLY A 202 -4.91 19.23 -12.06
C GLY A 202 -4.77 17.70 -12.13
N TYR A 203 -3.59 17.18 -12.55
CA TYR A 203 -3.31 15.74 -12.63
C TYR A 203 -3.65 14.99 -11.35
N HIS A 204 -3.36 15.58 -10.18
CA HIS A 204 -3.57 14.93 -8.89
C HIS A 204 -5.04 14.71 -8.50
N ARG A 205 -5.99 15.38 -9.18
CA ARG A 205 -7.44 15.21 -8.94
C ARG A 205 -8.11 14.26 -9.92
N GLU A 206 -7.53 14.11 -11.10
CA GLU A 206 -8.08 13.24 -12.15
C GLU A 206 -7.53 11.82 -12.06
N PHE A 207 -6.44 11.63 -11.32
CA PHE A 207 -5.75 10.36 -11.25
C PHE A 207 -5.51 9.93 -9.80
N GLY A 208 -5.51 8.62 -9.57
CA GLY A 208 -5.11 7.98 -8.33
C GLY A 208 -4.20 6.80 -8.62
N ASN A 209 -3.10 6.68 -7.86
CA ASN A 209 -2.26 5.49 -7.96
C ASN A 209 -2.88 4.33 -7.18
N PHE A 210 -2.30 3.12 -7.33
CA PHE A 210 -2.79 1.95 -6.60
C PHE A 210 -2.72 2.12 -5.08
N ALA A 211 -1.72 2.83 -4.56
CA ALA A 211 -1.61 3.11 -3.13
C ALA A 211 -2.81 3.95 -2.63
N SER A 212 -3.28 4.92 -3.43
CA SER A 212 -4.49 5.68 -3.10
C SER A 212 -5.71 4.78 -2.97
N GLN A 213 -5.83 3.74 -3.81
CA GLN A 213 -6.94 2.80 -3.75
C GLN A 213 -6.80 1.88 -2.53
N SER A 214 -5.70 1.15 -2.44
CA SER A 214 -5.50 0.11 -1.43
C SER A 214 -5.51 0.64 0.01
N TYR A 215 -4.81 1.74 0.29
CA TYR A 215 -4.80 2.30 1.65
C TYR A 215 -6.15 2.93 2.01
N SER A 216 -6.86 3.57 1.06
CA SER A 216 -8.20 4.09 1.33
C SER A 216 -9.20 2.97 1.61
N ILE A 217 -9.15 1.86 0.87
CA ILE A 217 -9.97 0.67 1.14
C ILE A 217 -9.66 0.14 2.54
N TYR A 218 -8.38 -0.03 2.90
CA TYR A 218 -7.99 -0.53 4.22
C TYR A 218 -8.44 0.41 5.34
N GLY A 219 -8.13 1.70 5.24
CA GLY A 219 -8.48 2.70 6.26
C GLY A 219 -9.98 2.85 6.45
N LEU A 220 -10.77 2.90 5.36
CA LEU A 220 -12.24 2.97 5.44
C LEU A 220 -12.86 1.69 5.99
N SER A 221 -12.28 0.51 5.69
CA SER A 221 -12.70 -0.77 6.27
C SER A 221 -12.43 -0.82 7.78
N ALA A 222 -11.26 -0.32 8.21
CA ALA A 222 -10.92 -0.22 9.63
C ALA A 222 -11.83 0.78 10.36
N TYR A 223 -12.16 1.90 9.71
CA TYR A 223 -13.08 2.90 10.25
C TYR A 223 -14.50 2.36 10.38
N TYR A 224 -15.01 1.68 9.35
CA TYR A 224 -16.30 1.00 9.45
C TYR A 224 -16.32 -0.04 10.60
N GLN A 225 -15.27 -0.82 10.73
CA GLN A 225 -15.14 -1.79 11.82
C GLN A 225 -15.19 -1.11 13.22
N ALA A 226 -14.68 0.10 13.32
CA ALA A 226 -14.62 0.86 14.56
C ALA A 226 -15.95 1.56 14.90
N THR A 227 -16.66 2.07 13.89
CA THR A 227 -17.77 3.04 14.07
C THR A 227 -19.11 2.60 13.47
N GLY A 228 -19.11 1.67 12.51
CA GLY A 228 -20.31 1.28 11.76
C GLY A 228 -20.73 2.27 10.67
N ASP A 229 -19.86 3.22 10.24
CA ASP A 229 -20.23 4.20 9.21
C ASP A 229 -20.36 3.53 7.81
N ASP A 230 -21.60 3.32 7.38
CA ASP A 230 -21.93 2.68 6.10
C ASP A 230 -21.41 3.43 4.87
N ARG A 231 -21.18 4.75 4.96
CA ARG A 231 -20.58 5.53 3.86
C ARG A 231 -19.18 5.03 3.55
N ALA A 232 -18.41 4.74 4.61
CA ALA A 232 -17.06 4.21 4.50
C ALA A 232 -17.05 2.80 3.88
N LEU A 233 -17.91 1.91 4.37
CA LEU A 233 -18.05 0.57 3.82
C LEU A 233 -18.45 0.58 2.35
N LYS A 234 -19.44 1.39 1.98
CA LYS A 234 -19.91 1.53 0.59
C LYS A 234 -18.81 2.02 -0.35
N ALA A 235 -18.04 3.02 0.06
CA ALA A 235 -16.92 3.54 -0.74
C ALA A 235 -15.81 2.47 -0.90
N ALA A 236 -15.45 1.76 0.18
CA ALA A 236 -14.46 0.68 0.14
C ALA A 236 -14.91 -0.48 -0.77
N LEU A 237 -16.16 -0.93 -0.67
CA LEU A 237 -16.74 -1.99 -1.53
C LEU A 237 -16.73 -1.59 -3.00
N ASN A 238 -17.21 -0.40 -3.32
CA ASN A 238 -17.30 0.06 -4.70
C ASN A 238 -15.92 0.20 -5.34
N CYS A 239 -14.94 0.78 -4.61
CA CYS A 239 -13.57 0.88 -5.09
C CYS A 239 -12.93 -0.50 -5.28
N SER A 240 -13.11 -1.42 -4.33
CA SER A 240 -12.55 -2.78 -4.42
C SER A 240 -13.12 -3.54 -5.63
N ASN A 241 -14.43 -3.49 -5.82
CA ASN A 241 -15.07 -4.10 -6.99
C ASN A 241 -14.50 -3.49 -8.29
N ARG A 242 -14.29 -2.17 -8.31
CA ARG A 242 -13.76 -1.49 -9.50
C ARG A 242 -12.32 -1.90 -9.80
N ILE A 243 -11.41 -1.83 -8.83
CA ILE A 243 -10.01 -2.22 -9.07
C ILE A 243 -9.86 -3.70 -9.41
N CYS A 244 -10.67 -4.58 -8.81
CA CYS A 244 -10.71 -6.01 -9.16
C CYS A 244 -11.24 -6.23 -10.58
N SER A 245 -12.24 -5.48 -11.04
CA SER A 245 -12.73 -5.56 -12.43
C SER A 245 -11.71 -5.06 -13.45
N LEU A 246 -10.79 -4.20 -13.05
CA LEU A 246 -9.69 -3.67 -13.86
C LEU A 246 -8.40 -4.46 -13.74
N GLN A 247 -8.38 -5.51 -12.91
CA GLN A 247 -7.20 -6.37 -12.74
C GLN A 247 -6.76 -6.97 -14.09
N GLY A 248 -5.46 -6.97 -14.33
CA GLY A 248 -4.90 -7.46 -15.58
C GLY A 248 -5.05 -8.97 -15.81
N PRO A 249 -4.75 -9.44 -17.02
CA PRO A 249 -4.94 -10.86 -17.38
C PRO A 249 -4.14 -11.82 -16.51
N PHE A 250 -2.97 -11.40 -16.03
CA PHE A 250 -2.12 -12.17 -15.13
C PHE A 250 -2.35 -11.85 -13.63
N GLY A 251 -3.40 -11.08 -13.31
CA GLY A 251 -3.71 -10.71 -11.93
C GLY A 251 -3.09 -9.39 -11.47
N GLN A 252 -2.50 -8.62 -12.36
CA GLN A 252 -1.84 -7.37 -12.00
C GLN A 252 -2.82 -6.32 -11.47
N PHE A 253 -2.49 -5.70 -10.35
CA PHE A 253 -2.99 -4.40 -9.97
C PHE A 253 -2.09 -3.33 -10.58
N TRP A 254 -2.69 -2.47 -11.39
CA TRP A 254 -1.98 -1.49 -12.19
C TRP A 254 -1.49 -0.28 -11.40
N TRP A 255 -0.55 0.48 -11.97
CA TRP A 255 0.08 1.59 -11.28
C TRP A 255 -0.85 2.79 -11.09
N VAL A 256 -1.52 3.27 -12.15
CA VAL A 256 -2.33 4.49 -12.12
C VAL A 256 -3.70 4.28 -12.76
N TYR A 257 -4.72 4.81 -12.08
CA TYR A 257 -6.10 4.83 -12.50
C TYR A 257 -6.54 6.27 -12.80
N ASN A 258 -7.40 6.44 -13.80
CA ASN A 258 -8.10 7.70 -14.07
C ASN A 258 -9.35 7.74 -13.19
N ALA A 259 -9.33 8.56 -12.14
CA ALA A 259 -10.43 8.68 -11.19
C ALA A 259 -11.68 9.34 -11.83
N ARG A 260 -11.49 10.19 -12.84
CA ARG A 260 -12.62 10.82 -13.57
C ARG A 260 -13.34 9.83 -14.49
N ARG A 261 -12.64 8.84 -15.04
CA ARG A 261 -13.19 7.91 -16.05
C ARG A 261 -13.34 6.48 -15.56
N GLY A 262 -12.78 6.15 -14.41
CA GLY A 262 -12.78 4.79 -13.87
C GLY A 262 -11.96 3.79 -14.69
N THR A 263 -10.95 4.23 -15.43
CA THR A 263 -10.13 3.41 -16.30
C THR A 263 -8.68 3.36 -15.86
N ILE A 264 -7.88 2.46 -16.46
CA ILE A 264 -6.44 2.42 -16.25
C ILE A 264 -5.80 3.58 -17.04
N ALA A 265 -5.01 4.41 -16.36
CA ALA A 265 -4.26 5.51 -16.98
C ALA A 265 -2.84 5.09 -17.33
N ASP A 266 -2.16 4.38 -16.44
CA ASP A 266 -0.84 3.79 -16.72
C ASP A 266 -0.68 2.41 -16.05
N LYS A 267 -0.15 1.45 -16.82
CA LYS A 267 0.01 0.07 -16.37
C LYS A 267 1.29 -0.14 -15.57
N TYR A 268 2.39 0.48 -15.98
CA TYR A 268 3.72 0.21 -15.44
C TYR A 268 4.34 1.41 -14.72
N PRO A 269 5.16 1.14 -13.68
CA PRO A 269 5.61 -0.17 -13.20
C PRO A 269 4.53 -0.95 -12.45
N VAL A 270 4.52 -2.29 -12.58
CA VAL A 270 3.71 -3.19 -11.73
C VAL A 270 4.58 -3.60 -10.56
N PHE A 271 4.23 -3.17 -9.36
CA PHE A 271 5.00 -3.44 -8.15
C PHE A 271 4.57 -4.74 -7.47
N SER A 272 5.55 -5.52 -7.01
CA SER A 272 5.31 -6.76 -6.27
C SER A 272 4.48 -6.54 -5.02
N VAL A 273 4.81 -5.51 -4.23
CA VAL A 273 4.07 -5.13 -3.02
C VAL A 273 2.59 -4.83 -3.26
N HIS A 274 2.20 -4.45 -4.48
CA HIS A 274 0.79 -4.30 -4.83
C HIS A 274 0.08 -5.65 -4.93
N GLN A 275 0.83 -6.70 -5.32
CA GLN A 275 0.29 -8.02 -5.63
C GLN A 275 0.18 -8.95 -4.42
N ASP A 276 1.11 -8.85 -3.46
CA ASP A 276 1.21 -9.74 -2.29
C ASP A 276 1.07 -9.04 -0.93
N GLY A 277 1.13 -7.71 -0.91
CA GLY A 277 1.02 -6.91 0.31
C GLY A 277 -0.19 -5.97 0.27
N MET A 278 -0.06 -4.83 -0.41
CA MET A 278 -1.02 -3.72 -0.33
C MET A 278 -2.42 -4.06 -0.84
N GLY A 279 -2.54 -4.72 -1.99
CA GLY A 279 -3.84 -5.16 -2.52
C GLY A 279 -4.49 -6.22 -1.64
N PRO A 280 -3.78 -7.34 -1.38
CA PRO A 280 -4.27 -8.40 -0.51
C PRO A 280 -4.66 -7.94 0.90
N MET A 281 -3.86 -7.09 1.59
CA MET A 281 -4.21 -6.61 2.93
C MET A 281 -5.50 -5.80 2.93
N ALA A 282 -5.67 -4.92 1.93
CA ALA A 282 -6.86 -4.08 1.82
C ALA A 282 -8.12 -4.92 1.52
N LEU A 283 -8.02 -5.86 0.60
CA LEU A 283 -9.12 -6.75 0.24
C LEU A 283 -9.47 -7.73 1.38
N LYS A 284 -8.46 -8.27 2.10
CA LYS A 284 -8.69 -9.12 3.27
C LYS A 284 -9.40 -8.35 4.38
N LYS A 285 -8.94 -7.14 4.71
CA LYS A 285 -9.60 -6.28 5.73
C LYS A 285 -11.05 -6.00 5.36
N LEU A 286 -11.30 -5.67 4.09
CA LEU A 286 -12.65 -5.45 3.60
C LEU A 286 -13.49 -6.73 3.64
N SER A 287 -12.94 -7.91 3.25
CA SER A 287 -13.63 -9.19 3.35
C SER A 287 -14.11 -9.48 4.78
N THR A 288 -13.23 -9.24 5.76
CA THR A 288 -13.54 -9.47 7.19
C THR A 288 -14.74 -8.66 7.65
N VAL A 289 -14.84 -7.38 7.27
CA VAL A 289 -15.90 -6.47 7.75
C VAL A 289 -17.18 -6.53 6.91
N SER A 290 -17.07 -6.87 5.63
CA SER A 290 -18.22 -6.87 4.70
C SER A 290 -18.77 -8.26 4.42
N LYS A 291 -18.08 -9.32 4.85
CA LYS A 291 -18.37 -10.74 4.53
C LYS A 291 -18.36 -11.02 3.00
N ARG A 292 -17.76 -10.14 2.19
CA ARG A 292 -17.57 -10.35 0.75
C ARG A 292 -16.28 -11.13 0.50
N ASP A 293 -16.32 -12.07 -0.44
CA ASP A 293 -15.15 -12.86 -0.81
C ASP A 293 -14.32 -12.17 -1.91
N TYR A 294 -13.06 -11.87 -1.60
CA TYR A 294 -12.06 -11.36 -2.53
C TYR A 294 -10.87 -12.35 -2.71
N SER A 295 -11.03 -13.61 -2.34
CA SER A 295 -9.97 -14.64 -2.46
C SER A 295 -9.49 -14.83 -3.90
N LYS A 296 -10.40 -14.81 -4.88
CA LYS A 296 -10.06 -14.99 -6.29
C LYS A 296 -9.12 -13.91 -6.84
N PRO A 297 -9.39 -12.59 -6.72
CA PRO A 297 -8.44 -11.57 -7.15
C PRO A 297 -7.13 -11.58 -6.36
N ILE A 298 -7.14 -11.92 -5.07
CA ILE A 298 -5.94 -12.09 -4.25
C ILE A 298 -5.09 -13.25 -4.78
N LYS A 299 -5.66 -14.46 -4.96
CA LYS A 299 -4.95 -15.62 -5.50
C LYS A 299 -4.33 -15.31 -6.86
N LYS A 300 -5.06 -14.60 -7.71
CA LYS A 300 -4.58 -14.22 -9.04
C LYS A 300 -3.40 -13.24 -8.97
N SER A 301 -3.41 -12.28 -8.07
CA SER A 301 -2.31 -11.33 -7.91
C SER A 301 -1.04 -11.99 -7.37
N PHE A 302 -1.17 -12.95 -6.46
CA PHE A 302 -0.01 -13.74 -6.00
C PHE A 302 0.61 -14.58 -7.12
N GLY A 303 -0.18 -15.20 -7.99
CA GLY A 303 0.33 -15.96 -9.15
C GLY A 303 1.28 -15.15 -10.02
N TRP A 304 1.08 -13.82 -10.09
CA TRP A 304 1.95 -12.93 -10.82
C TRP A 304 3.39 -12.93 -10.30
N LEU A 305 3.61 -13.03 -8.96
CA LEU A 305 4.95 -13.08 -8.39
C LEU A 305 5.66 -14.41 -8.69
N TYR A 306 4.90 -15.49 -8.82
CA TYR A 306 5.40 -16.84 -9.09
C TYR A 306 5.72 -17.08 -10.57
N GLY A 307 5.63 -16.06 -11.41
CA GLY A 307 5.98 -16.15 -12.83
C GLY A 307 4.78 -16.22 -13.77
N ILE A 308 3.55 -16.21 -13.26
CA ILE A 308 2.36 -16.03 -14.11
C ILE A 308 2.24 -14.53 -14.43
N ASN A 309 3.20 -14.01 -15.17
CA ASN A 309 3.32 -12.59 -15.47
C ASN A 309 3.81 -12.35 -16.91
N GLU A 310 4.00 -11.09 -17.27
CA GLU A 310 4.38 -10.64 -18.61
C GLU A 310 5.73 -11.19 -19.10
N LEU A 311 6.60 -11.58 -18.17
CA LEU A 311 7.96 -12.08 -18.48
C LEU A 311 8.11 -13.58 -18.28
N GLY A 312 7.08 -14.27 -17.77
CA GLY A 312 7.15 -15.70 -17.45
C GLY A 312 8.22 -16.03 -16.40
N SER A 313 8.60 -15.06 -15.55
CA SER A 313 9.72 -15.18 -14.61
C SER A 313 9.28 -14.86 -13.19
N SER A 314 9.67 -15.69 -12.22
CA SER A 314 9.40 -15.43 -10.79
C SER A 314 10.12 -14.18 -10.30
N LEU A 315 9.41 -13.37 -9.52
CA LEU A 315 10.00 -12.24 -8.80
C LEU A 315 10.51 -12.67 -7.41
N ILE A 316 10.20 -13.88 -6.98
CA ILE A 316 10.66 -14.44 -5.71
C ILE A 316 11.98 -15.17 -5.95
N LEU A 317 13.03 -14.75 -5.29
CA LEU A 317 14.35 -15.38 -5.32
C LEU A 317 14.57 -16.13 -4.00
N TRP A 318 14.04 -17.36 -3.93
CA TRP A 318 14.01 -18.18 -2.72
C TRP A 318 15.38 -18.37 -2.07
N GLU A 319 16.40 -18.72 -2.86
CA GLU A 319 17.78 -18.94 -2.39
C GLU A 319 18.40 -17.70 -1.76
N LYS A 320 17.96 -16.50 -2.21
CA LYS A 320 18.46 -15.21 -1.73
C LYS A 320 17.58 -14.60 -0.67
N GLY A 321 16.43 -15.20 -0.38
CA GLY A 321 15.48 -14.70 0.60
C GLY A 321 14.93 -13.32 0.27
N ILE A 322 14.63 -13.01 -1.00
CA ILE A 322 14.11 -11.68 -1.40
C ILE A 322 13.02 -11.77 -2.44
N ILE A 323 12.20 -10.72 -2.48
CA ILE A 323 11.23 -10.47 -3.56
C ILE A 323 11.69 -9.23 -4.33
N LEU A 324 11.80 -9.35 -5.65
CA LEU A 324 12.17 -8.25 -6.54
C LEU A 324 11.04 -7.23 -6.65
N ARG A 325 11.40 -5.97 -6.87
CA ARG A 325 10.50 -4.84 -6.66
C ARG A 325 9.34 -4.74 -7.64
N CYS A 326 9.60 -4.86 -8.94
CA CYS A 326 8.59 -4.63 -9.97
C CYS A 326 9.02 -5.13 -11.35
N ILE A 327 8.02 -5.26 -12.22
CA ILE A 327 8.22 -5.26 -13.68
C ILE A 327 7.97 -3.84 -14.18
N GLN A 328 8.92 -3.29 -14.92
CA GLN A 328 8.87 -1.93 -15.46
C GLN A 328 9.23 -1.88 -16.93
N ARG A 329 9.02 -0.72 -17.57
CA ARG A 329 9.48 -0.48 -18.95
C ARG A 329 11.01 -0.35 -18.98
N LYS A 330 11.65 -1.07 -19.90
CA LYS A 330 13.09 -1.00 -20.18
C LYS A 330 13.37 0.22 -21.07
N THR A 331 13.27 1.43 -20.52
CA THR A 331 13.53 2.67 -21.29
C THR A 331 13.89 3.82 -20.37
N PRO A 332 14.89 4.65 -20.74
CA PRO A 332 15.21 5.88 -20.04
C PRO A 332 14.06 6.92 -20.15
N LEU A 333 13.17 6.77 -21.12
CA LEU A 333 12.02 7.65 -21.36
C LEU A 333 10.76 7.27 -20.56
N SER A 334 10.87 6.44 -19.51
CA SER A 334 9.73 5.97 -18.70
C SER A 334 8.88 7.12 -18.17
N LYS A 335 9.49 8.24 -17.74
CA LYS A 335 8.78 9.45 -17.29
C LYS A 335 8.00 10.13 -18.42
N PHE A 336 8.57 10.21 -19.60
CA PHE A 336 7.90 10.76 -20.79
C PHE A 336 6.66 9.92 -21.15
N PHE A 337 6.79 8.60 -21.20
CA PHE A 337 5.65 7.71 -21.44
C PHE A 337 4.58 7.82 -20.36
N TYR A 338 4.98 7.98 -19.10
CA TYR A 338 4.03 8.23 -18.01
C TYR A 338 3.19 9.49 -18.30
N HIS A 339 3.81 10.63 -18.56
CA HIS A 339 3.09 11.87 -18.86
C HIS A 339 2.23 11.76 -20.13
N LEU A 340 2.73 11.09 -21.18
CA LEU A 340 1.97 10.86 -22.40
C LEU A 340 0.72 10.00 -22.15
N ASN A 341 0.84 8.94 -21.35
CA ASN A 341 -0.30 8.08 -20.99
C ASN A 341 -1.34 8.83 -20.15
N MET A 342 -0.89 9.68 -19.24
CA MET A 342 -1.78 10.55 -18.47
C MET A 342 -2.55 11.50 -19.38
N LEU A 343 -1.89 12.19 -20.31
CA LEU A 343 -2.55 13.07 -21.31
C LEU A 343 -3.53 12.30 -22.20
N ARG A 344 -3.12 11.14 -22.73
CA ARG A 344 -4.01 10.29 -23.53
C ARG A 344 -5.25 9.86 -22.76
N SER A 345 -5.07 9.44 -21.51
CA SER A 345 -6.18 9.05 -20.63
C SER A 345 -7.11 10.23 -20.34
N ARG A 346 -6.58 11.46 -20.25
CA ARG A 346 -7.36 12.68 -20.04
C ARG A 346 -8.25 13.02 -21.25
N PHE A 347 -7.72 12.93 -22.46
CA PHE A 347 -8.41 13.39 -23.68
C PHE A 347 -9.16 12.30 -24.46
N TYR A 348 -9.35 11.11 -23.91
CA TYR A 348 -10.07 9.99 -24.56
C TYR A 348 -9.43 9.48 -25.88
N LEU A 349 -8.16 9.73 -26.08
CA LEU A 349 -7.43 9.19 -27.24
C LEU A 349 -7.21 7.66 -27.14
N SER A 350 -7.87 7.00 -26.19
CA SER A 350 -7.76 5.56 -25.91
C SER A 350 -8.83 4.70 -26.58
N ARG A 351 -9.42 5.12 -27.72
CA ARG A 351 -10.15 4.20 -28.61
C ARG A 351 -9.22 3.20 -29.32
N ILE A 352 -7.93 3.27 -29.04
CA ILE A 352 -6.99 2.23 -29.46
C ILE A 352 -7.21 1.04 -28.51
N LYS A 353 -7.87 0.00 -29.06
CA LYS A 353 -7.99 -1.36 -28.51
C LYS A 353 -6.73 -1.71 -27.70
N ASN A 354 -6.92 -2.49 -26.64
CA ASN A 354 -5.87 -3.20 -25.85
C ASN A 354 -4.60 -3.49 -26.69
N ASP A 355 -3.82 -2.47 -26.96
CA ASP A 355 -2.64 -2.61 -27.79
C ASP A 355 -1.51 -3.06 -26.86
N ASN A 356 -1.34 -4.38 -26.77
CA ASN A 356 -0.12 -5.00 -26.25
C ASN A 356 1.14 -4.55 -27.02
N ARG A 357 0.99 -3.71 -28.08
CA ARG A 357 2.08 -3.28 -28.97
C ARG A 357 2.86 -2.05 -28.51
N MET A 358 2.50 -1.42 -27.37
CA MET A 358 3.23 -0.23 -26.91
C MET A 358 4.24 -0.53 -25.79
N SER A 359 4.93 -1.66 -25.83
CA SER A 359 6.23 -1.80 -25.15
C SER A 359 7.36 -1.45 -26.14
N ILE A 360 7.43 -0.20 -26.56
CA ILE A 360 8.64 0.28 -27.25
C ILE A 360 9.79 0.13 -26.25
N GLY A 361 10.65 -0.89 -26.44
CA GLY A 361 11.81 -1.17 -25.59
C GLY A 361 11.66 -2.37 -24.64
N GLY A 362 10.51 -3.08 -24.60
CA GLY A 362 10.32 -4.26 -23.76
C GLY A 362 10.10 -3.96 -22.27
N LEU A 363 9.98 -5.02 -21.49
CA LEU A 363 9.84 -4.98 -20.03
C LEU A 363 11.09 -5.60 -19.38
N GLU A 364 11.37 -5.18 -18.15
CA GLU A 364 12.45 -5.73 -17.32
C GLU A 364 12.03 -5.84 -15.86
N ILE A 365 12.70 -6.71 -15.12
CA ILE A 365 12.55 -6.80 -13.67
C ILE A 365 13.55 -5.86 -13.00
N LEU A 366 13.10 -4.97 -12.12
CA LEU A 366 13.96 -4.13 -11.31
C LEU A 366 14.55 -4.94 -10.15
N ASN A 367 15.86 -5.14 -10.17
CA ASN A 367 16.63 -5.91 -9.19
C ASN A 367 16.86 -5.15 -7.87
N GLU A 368 15.77 -4.77 -7.22
CA GLU A 368 15.74 -4.05 -5.94
C GLU A 368 14.72 -4.70 -5.02
N THR A 369 14.96 -4.69 -3.71
CA THR A 369 13.96 -5.04 -2.69
C THR A 369 13.87 -3.96 -1.63
N ARG A 370 12.75 -3.90 -0.88
CA ARG A 370 12.48 -2.85 0.12
C ARG A 370 11.80 -3.42 1.36
N PRO A 371 12.17 -2.98 2.57
CA PRO A 371 11.61 -3.52 3.83
C PRO A 371 10.10 -3.35 3.97
N TYR A 372 9.54 -2.21 3.53
CA TYR A 372 8.10 -1.96 3.66
C TYR A 372 7.24 -2.98 2.91
N HIS A 373 7.78 -3.60 1.86
CA HIS A 373 7.11 -4.66 1.13
C HIS A 373 6.85 -5.86 2.05
N MET A 374 7.90 -6.30 2.76
CA MET A 374 7.79 -7.40 3.73
C MET A 374 6.83 -7.04 4.86
N GLY A 375 6.85 -5.78 5.32
CA GLY A 375 5.93 -5.28 6.35
C GLY A 375 4.46 -5.41 5.94
N TRP A 376 4.09 -4.97 4.73
CA TRP A 376 2.70 -5.08 4.26
C TRP A 376 2.28 -6.53 3.94
N MET A 377 3.20 -7.36 3.46
CA MET A 377 2.94 -8.77 3.24
C MET A 377 2.68 -9.50 4.57
N LEU A 378 3.48 -9.26 5.59
CA LEU A 378 3.24 -9.80 6.94
C LEU A 378 1.93 -9.29 7.54
N LEU A 379 1.59 -8.01 7.34
CA LEU A 379 0.29 -7.48 7.77
C LEU A 379 -0.85 -8.23 7.07
N PHE A 380 -0.76 -8.45 5.75
CA PHE A 380 -1.77 -9.25 5.04
C PHE A 380 -1.93 -10.65 5.63
N PHE A 381 -0.83 -11.34 5.94
CA PHE A 381 -0.91 -12.69 6.47
C PHE A 381 -1.55 -12.73 7.86
N TYR A 382 -1.23 -11.77 8.72
CA TYR A 382 -1.45 -11.83 10.16
C TYR A 382 -2.40 -10.77 10.73
N ASP A 383 -2.92 -9.80 9.93
CA ASP A 383 -3.94 -8.84 10.42
C ASP A 383 -5.22 -9.56 10.86
N SER A 384 -5.78 -9.09 11.97
CA SER A 384 -6.97 -9.60 12.64
C SER A 384 -8.23 -8.79 12.32
#